data_26e2dfff6af637490bbfb8a55c8ddf11
#
_entry.id   26e2dfff6af637490bbfb8a55c8ddf11
#
_cell.length_a   1.000
_cell.length_b   1.000
_cell.length_c   1.000
_cell.angle_alpha   90.00
_cell.angle_beta   90.00
_cell.angle_gamma   90.00
#
_symmetry.space_group_name_H-M   'P 1'
#
loop_
_entity.id
_entity.type
_entity.pdbx_description
1 polymer ?
#
loop_
_entity_poly.entity_id
_entity_poly.type
_entity_poly.pdbx_seq_one_letter_code
_entity_poly.pdbx_strand_id
1 'polypeptide(L)' 'MNIELNDDEVVALHEVLTYRLASLGVEIRHTDNRSFREGLREQRELLRRVQAILVDQLSAGPPNERQRAL' A
#
# COMPACT_ATOMS: atom_id res chain seq x y z
N MET A 1 10.89 8.89 11.13
CA MET A 1 9.59 8.68 11.78
C MET A 1 9.27 7.20 11.80
N ASN A 2 8.90 6.67 12.94
CA ASN A 2 8.51 5.27 13.07
C ASN A 2 7.03 5.18 13.38
N ILE A 3 6.35 4.29 12.65
CA ILE A 3 4.94 4.04 12.88
C ILE A 3 4.80 2.57 13.23
N GLU A 4 4.23 2.30 14.40
CA GLU A 4 3.95 0.94 14.81
C GLU A 4 2.47 0.64 14.63
N LEU A 5 2.18 -0.42 13.89
CA LEU A 5 0.81 -0.84 13.62
C LEU A 5 0.67 -2.31 14.00
N ASN A 6 -0.48 -2.64 14.58
CA ASN A 6 -0.81 -4.06 14.79
C ASN A 6 -1.31 -4.67 13.47
N ASP A 7 -1.52 -5.98 13.47
CA ASP A 7 -1.89 -6.69 12.24
C ASP A 7 -3.22 -6.20 11.67
N ASP A 8 -4.20 -5.95 12.52
CA ASP A 8 -5.50 -5.46 12.05
C ASP A 8 -5.37 -4.10 11.39
N GLU A 9 -4.54 -3.23 11.96
CA GLU A 9 -4.30 -1.91 11.40
C GLU A 9 -3.56 -1.99 10.08
N VAL A 10 -2.60 -2.89 9.96
CA VAL A 10 -1.86 -3.10 8.71
C VAL A 10 -2.82 -3.58 7.62
N VAL A 11 -3.69 -4.54 7.93
CA VAL A 11 -4.66 -5.05 6.97
C VAL A 11 -5.62 -3.96 6.53
N ALA A 12 -6.14 -3.18 7.47
CA ALA A 12 -7.07 -2.09 7.15
C ALA A 12 -6.41 -1.06 6.23
N LEU A 13 -5.18 -0.67 6.54
CA LEU A 13 -4.46 0.30 5.72
C LEU A 13 -4.14 -0.27 4.34
N HIS A 14 -3.77 -1.54 4.28
CA HIS A 14 -3.52 -2.21 3.01
C HIS A 14 -4.76 -2.19 2.10
N GLU A 15 -5.93 -2.44 2.66
CA GLU A 15 -7.18 -2.40 1.90
C GLU A 15 -7.46 -1.00 1.36
N VAL A 16 -7.26 0.04 2.17
CA VAL A 16 -7.44 1.41 1.73
C VAL A 16 -6.48 1.75 0.59
N LEU A 17 -5.22 1.33 0.71
CA LEU A 17 -4.23 1.58 -0.33
C LEU A 17 -4.58 0.85 -1.62
N THR A 18 -5.05 -0.38 -1.52
CA THR A 18 -5.45 -1.16 -2.68
C THR A 18 -6.57 -0.46 -3.44
N TYR A 19 -7.56 0.04 -2.69
CA TYR A 19 -8.67 0.78 -3.27
C TYR A 19 -8.19 2.06 -3.95
N ARG A 20 -7.33 2.82 -3.27
CA ARG A 20 -6.82 4.07 -3.82
C ARG A 20 -5.94 3.83 -5.05
N LEU A 21 -5.14 2.77 -5.05
CA LEU A 21 -4.31 2.42 -6.20
C LEU A 21 -5.16 2.11 -7.43
N ALA A 22 -6.26 1.37 -7.24
CA ALA A 22 -7.19 1.09 -8.33
C ALA A 22 -7.81 2.38 -8.87
N SER A 23 -8.22 3.27 -7.97
CA SER A 23 -8.79 4.57 -8.33
C SER A 23 -7.78 5.43 -9.11
N LEU A 24 -6.53 5.44 -8.67
CA LEU A 24 -5.47 6.18 -9.36
C LEU A 24 -5.24 5.66 -10.77
N GLY A 25 -5.30 4.35 -10.96
CA GLY A 25 -5.17 3.76 -12.29
C GLY A 25 -6.23 4.27 -13.24
N VAL A 26 -7.46 4.38 -12.77
CA VAL A 26 -8.56 4.93 -13.56
C VAL A 26 -8.33 6.40 -13.86
N GLU A 27 -7.97 7.19 -12.84
CA GLU A 27 -7.71 8.62 -13.02
C GLU A 27 -6.58 8.88 -14.02
N ILE A 28 -5.51 8.09 -13.98
CA ILE A 28 -4.39 8.23 -14.89
C ILE A 28 -4.83 8.00 -16.32
N ARG A 29 -5.66 6.97 -16.55
CA ARG A 29 -6.13 6.65 -17.90
C ARG A 29 -7.07 7.70 -18.45
N HIS A 30 -7.80 8.42 -17.59
CA HIS A 30 -8.82 9.37 -18.01
C HIS A 30 -8.38 10.82 -17.95
N THR A 31 -7.14 11.10 -17.57
CA THR A 31 -6.69 12.48 -17.52
C THR A 31 -5.90 12.84 -18.79
N ASP A 32 -6.24 13.98 -19.37
CA ASP A 32 -5.58 14.50 -20.58
C ASP A 32 -4.43 15.44 -20.24
N ASN A 33 -4.40 15.97 -19.05
CA ASN A 33 -3.35 16.89 -18.62
C ASN A 33 -2.09 16.11 -18.25
N ARG A 34 -1.02 16.35 -19.01
CA ARG A 34 0.23 15.62 -18.84
C ARG A 34 0.87 15.80 -17.46
N SER A 35 0.92 17.06 -17.01
CA SER A 35 1.53 17.36 -15.71
C SER A 35 0.74 16.72 -14.57
N PHE A 36 -0.58 16.78 -14.67
CA PHE A 36 -1.45 16.17 -13.66
C PHE A 36 -1.29 14.66 -13.67
N ARG A 37 -1.19 14.06 -14.86
CA ARG A 37 -0.99 12.61 -14.99
C ARG A 37 0.32 12.18 -14.35
N GLU A 38 1.38 12.94 -14.54
CA GLU A 38 2.68 12.61 -13.94
C GLU A 38 2.61 12.67 -12.43
N GLY A 39 1.91 13.66 -11.86
CA GLY A 39 1.70 13.72 -10.41
C GLY A 39 0.95 12.53 -9.87
N LEU A 40 -0.07 12.06 -10.60
CA LEU A 40 -0.81 10.86 -10.22
C LEU A 40 0.07 9.62 -10.26
N ARG A 41 0.94 9.52 -11.26
CA ARG A 41 1.87 8.40 -11.36
C ARG A 41 2.87 8.38 -10.22
N GLU A 42 3.37 9.54 -9.83
CA GLU A 42 4.27 9.66 -8.70
C GLU A 42 3.58 9.23 -7.41
N GLN A 43 2.35 9.66 -7.20
CA GLN A 43 1.56 9.26 -6.04
C GLN A 43 1.37 7.75 -6.03
N ARG A 44 1.07 7.16 -7.19
CA ARG A 44 0.89 5.72 -7.31
C ARG A 44 2.15 4.97 -6.88
N GLU A 45 3.31 5.44 -7.33
CA GLU A 45 4.56 4.79 -6.97
C GLU A 45 4.85 4.86 -5.47
N LEU A 46 4.58 6.01 -4.85
CA LEU A 46 4.75 6.15 -3.41
C LEU A 46 3.83 5.22 -2.65
N LEU A 47 2.56 5.12 -3.08
CA LEU A 47 1.59 4.24 -2.42
C LEU A 47 1.94 2.77 -2.61
N ARG A 48 2.48 2.41 -3.78
CA ARG A 48 2.94 1.04 -4.02
C ARG A 48 4.09 0.67 -3.09
N ARG A 49 5.00 1.60 -2.84
CA ARG A 49 6.10 1.37 -1.91
C ARG A 49 5.59 1.16 -0.50
N VAL A 50 4.64 1.98 -0.07
CA VAL A 50 4.02 1.82 1.25
C VAL A 50 3.32 0.47 1.34
N GLN A 51 2.57 0.11 0.31
CA GLN A 51 1.87 -1.17 0.27
C GLN A 51 2.84 -2.35 0.38
N ALA A 52 3.98 -2.27 -0.30
CA ALA A 52 5.00 -3.31 -0.23
C ALA A 52 5.56 -3.45 1.19
N ILE A 53 5.76 -2.32 1.87
CA ILE A 53 6.22 -2.32 3.26
C ILE A 53 5.19 -3.01 4.16
N LEU A 54 3.90 -2.72 3.95
CA LEU A 54 2.84 -3.32 4.76
C LEU A 54 2.76 -4.83 4.53
N VAL A 55 2.85 -5.27 3.28
CA VAL A 55 2.84 -6.69 2.94
C VAL A 55 4.03 -7.40 3.59
N ASP A 56 5.19 -6.77 3.51
CA ASP A 56 6.41 -7.33 4.10
C ASP A 56 6.28 -7.46 5.61
N GLN A 57 5.67 -6.47 6.26
CA GLN A 57 5.45 -6.50 7.70
C GLN A 57 4.51 -7.64 8.10
N LEU A 58 3.45 -7.86 7.34
CA LEU A 58 2.54 -8.98 7.57
C LEU A 58 3.23 -10.32 7.38
N SER A 59 4.03 -10.43 6.32
CA SER A 59 4.76 -11.66 6.01
C SER A 59 5.85 -11.94 7.05
N ALA A 60 6.48 -10.88 7.55
CA ALA A 60 7.55 -11.00 8.53
C ALA A 60 7.06 -11.52 9.86
N GLY A 61 5.89 -11.04 10.32
CA GLY A 61 5.27 -11.47 11.56
C GLY A 61 6.23 -11.76 12.73
N PRO A 62 5.75 -11.83 13.95
CA PRO A 62 6.59 -12.30 15.05
C PRO A 62 6.94 -13.78 14.86
N PRO A 63 8.17 -14.20 15.18
CA PRO A 63 8.57 -15.60 15.04
C PRO A 63 7.62 -16.58 15.73
N ASN A 64 7.02 -16.18 16.85
CA ASN A 64 6.09 -17.01 17.59
C ASN A 64 4.85 -17.34 16.76
N GLU A 65 4.34 -16.39 16.02
CA GLU A 65 3.18 -16.62 15.19
C GLU A 65 3.49 -17.57 14.04
N ARG A 66 4.68 -17.44 13.46
CA ARG A 66 5.11 -18.34 12.40
C ARG A 66 5.22 -19.77 12.88
N GLN A 67 5.74 -19.95 14.08
CA GLN A 67 5.87 -21.28 14.66
C GLN A 67 4.52 -21.90 14.93
N ARG A 68 3.54 -21.11 15.35
CA ARG A 68 2.19 -21.61 15.59
C ARG A 68 1.49 -22.03 14.32
N ALA A 69 1.82 -21.42 13.20
CA ALA A 69 1.23 -21.74 11.92
C ALA A 69 1.66 -23.12 11.40
N LEU A 70 2.72 -23.64 11.98
CA LEU A 70 3.24 -24.96 11.64
C LEU A 70 2.61 -26.03 12.53
#